data_f7923feb21181821f7a0dd1ea04f8f03
#
_entry.id   f7923feb21181821f7a0dd1ea04f8f03
#
_cell.length_a   1.000
_cell.length_b   1.000
_cell.length_c   1.000
_cell.angle_alpha   90.00
_cell.angle_beta   90.00
_cell.angle_gamma   90.00
#
_symmetry.space_group_name_H-M   'P 1'
#
loop_
_entity.id
_entity.type
_entity.pdbx_description
1 polymer ?
#
loop_
_entity_poly.entity_id
_entity_poly.type
_entity_poly.pdbx_seq_one_letter_code
_entity_poly.pdbx_strand_id
1 'polypeptide(L)'
;MIKQITFITLFIFDHFHKKKIINYVKNKLDIYSINILLDIGAHKGESIDFFSKNLNIKKMISFEASPDNCDFLKTKYRNKKNLIIENKALSSKEGELIFNQCNESSSSTFSEINENSKYLRKKMNFLNMSKGDNFFKKQVIKTTTLDKYLYDNHIFNVDLIKIDTEGHEFEILKGLKINIKNINTIIFEHHYDDMIKKNYTFSDINNFLKKNSFTKVFKAKMPFRKSFEYIYVKNKQ
;
A
#
# COMPACT_ATOMS: atom_id res chain seq x y z
N MET A 1 -20.93 -18.76 12.95
CA MET A 1 -19.81 -19.37 13.68
C MET A 1 -18.55 -19.55 12.82
N ILE A 2 -18.56 -20.32 11.73
CA ILE A 2 -17.38 -20.56 10.88
C ILE A 2 -16.73 -19.27 10.37
N LYS A 3 -17.50 -18.29 9.86
CA LYS A 3 -16.98 -17.00 9.39
C LYS A 3 -16.26 -16.21 10.48
N GLN A 4 -16.83 -16.14 11.67
CA GLN A 4 -16.18 -15.42 12.80
C GLN A 4 -14.85 -16.06 13.18
N ILE A 5 -14.78 -17.40 13.21
CA ILE A 5 -13.54 -18.14 13.47
C ILE A 5 -12.51 -17.83 12.38
N THR A 6 -12.93 -17.82 11.11
CA THR A 6 -12.01 -17.51 10.00
C THR A 6 -11.48 -16.08 10.08
N PHE A 7 -12.32 -15.08 10.40
CA PHE A 7 -11.86 -13.70 10.58
C PHE A 7 -10.87 -13.56 11.74
N ILE A 8 -11.15 -14.20 12.88
CA ILE A 8 -10.23 -14.20 14.04
C ILE A 8 -8.91 -14.85 13.65
N THR A 9 -8.95 -15.99 12.93
CA THR A 9 -7.76 -16.69 12.46
C THR A 9 -6.93 -15.81 11.53
N LEU A 10 -7.54 -15.18 10.52
CA LEU A 10 -6.87 -14.25 9.62
C LEU A 10 -6.24 -13.08 10.38
N PHE A 11 -6.96 -12.48 11.32
CA PHE A 11 -6.47 -11.39 12.15
C PHE A 11 -5.22 -11.79 12.96
N ILE A 12 -5.23 -12.98 13.58
CA ILE A 12 -4.09 -13.50 14.33
C ILE A 12 -2.87 -13.68 13.41
N PHE A 13 -3.04 -14.29 12.23
CA PHE A 13 -1.95 -14.52 11.31
C PHE A 13 -1.42 -13.22 10.69
N ASP A 14 -2.28 -12.26 10.36
CA ASP A 14 -1.89 -10.92 9.91
C ASP A 14 -1.09 -10.18 11.01
N HIS A 15 -1.47 -10.36 12.28
CA HIS A 15 -0.71 -9.81 13.40
C HIS A 15 0.71 -10.39 13.48
N PHE A 16 0.87 -11.71 13.38
CA PHE A 16 2.19 -12.35 13.35
C PHE A 16 3.01 -11.94 12.14
N HIS A 17 2.38 -11.80 10.99
CA HIS A 17 3.05 -11.32 9.78
C HIS A 17 3.58 -9.89 9.98
N LYS A 18 2.74 -8.96 10.41
CA LYS A 18 3.12 -7.58 10.73
C LYS A 18 4.24 -7.52 11.78
N LYS A 19 4.20 -8.41 12.79
CA LYS A 19 5.26 -8.52 13.80
C LYS A 19 6.62 -8.94 13.20
N LYS A 20 6.64 -9.81 12.19
CA LYS A 20 7.89 -10.16 11.48
C LYS A 20 8.48 -8.95 10.76
N ILE A 21 7.65 -8.16 10.09
CA ILE A 21 8.07 -6.95 9.37
C ILE A 21 8.67 -5.94 10.33
N ILE A 22 7.95 -5.60 11.40
CA ILE A 22 8.43 -4.58 12.34
C ILE A 22 9.68 -5.03 13.10
N ASN A 23 9.79 -6.31 13.44
CA ASN A 23 10.99 -6.86 14.05
C ASN A 23 12.19 -6.77 13.09
N TYR A 24 11.98 -7.00 11.80
CA TYR A 24 13.04 -6.83 10.81
C TYR A 24 13.45 -5.35 10.69
N VAL A 25 12.48 -4.44 10.58
CA VAL A 25 12.73 -2.99 10.50
C VAL A 25 13.51 -2.50 11.72
N LYS A 26 13.12 -2.90 12.93
CA LYS A 26 13.79 -2.48 14.17
C LYS A 26 15.15 -3.16 14.33
N ASN A 27 15.20 -4.49 14.29
CA ASN A 27 16.36 -5.24 14.79
C ASN A 27 17.41 -5.52 13.70
N LYS A 28 17.05 -5.44 12.43
CA LYS A 28 17.99 -5.66 11.30
C LYS A 28 18.32 -4.39 10.54
N LEU A 29 17.39 -3.44 10.45
CA LEU A 29 17.63 -2.15 9.81
C LEU A 29 17.96 -1.05 10.82
N ASP A 30 17.84 -1.33 12.13
CA ASP A 30 18.06 -0.36 13.22
C ASP A 30 17.17 0.89 13.12
N ILE A 31 15.93 0.72 12.63
CA ILE A 31 14.98 1.82 12.44
C ILE A 31 13.96 1.82 13.58
N TYR A 32 14.17 2.68 14.57
CA TYR A 32 13.24 2.91 15.71
C TYR A 32 12.53 4.26 15.59
N SER A 33 13.14 5.21 14.88
CA SER A 33 12.62 6.57 14.70
C SER A 33 12.65 6.95 13.22
N ILE A 34 11.59 7.63 12.78
CA ILE A 34 11.37 8.05 11.40
C ILE A 34 11.01 9.53 11.40
N ASN A 35 11.71 10.34 10.60
CA ASN A 35 11.32 11.73 10.41
C ASN A 35 10.11 11.84 9.49
N ILE A 36 10.16 11.20 8.31
CA ILE A 36 9.06 11.21 7.35
C ILE A 36 8.74 9.78 6.89
N LEU A 37 7.50 9.37 7.12
CA LEU A 37 6.89 8.16 6.58
C LEU A 37 5.79 8.53 5.60
N LEU A 38 5.82 7.95 4.40
CA LEU A 38 4.72 8.00 3.45
C LEU A 38 3.99 6.65 3.43
N ASP A 39 2.69 6.68 3.64
CA ASP A 39 1.81 5.51 3.63
C ASP A 39 0.84 5.65 2.46
N ILE A 40 1.05 4.86 1.42
CA ILE A 40 0.31 4.95 0.16
C ILE A 40 -0.66 3.77 0.04
N GLY A 41 -1.95 4.07 0.03
CA GLY A 41 -3.04 3.10 0.18
C GLY A 41 -3.38 2.89 1.66
N ALA A 42 -3.79 3.98 2.34
CA ALA A 42 -4.03 3.96 3.79
C ALA A 42 -5.30 3.21 4.20
N HIS A 43 -6.24 3.00 3.26
CA HIS A 43 -7.51 2.30 3.45
C HIS A 43 -8.27 2.81 4.69
N LYS A 44 -8.43 2.00 5.75
CA LYS A 44 -9.06 2.38 7.03
C LYS A 44 -8.05 2.64 8.15
N GLY A 45 -6.77 2.75 7.79
CA GLY A 45 -5.70 3.17 8.68
C GLY A 45 -4.98 2.04 9.41
N GLU A 46 -5.06 0.81 8.93
CA GLU A 46 -4.38 -0.35 9.52
C GLU A 46 -2.87 -0.18 9.55
N SER A 47 -2.29 0.42 8.50
CA SER A 47 -0.87 0.79 8.41
C SER A 47 -0.53 1.96 9.33
N ILE A 48 -1.41 2.97 9.42
CA ILE A 48 -1.24 4.12 10.30
C ILE A 48 -1.15 3.66 11.75
N ASP A 49 -2.09 2.83 12.20
CA ASP A 49 -2.11 2.30 13.56
C ASP A 49 -0.88 1.43 13.83
N PHE A 50 -0.53 0.57 12.88
CA PHE A 50 0.60 -0.35 12.99
C PHE A 50 1.94 0.39 13.14
N PHE A 51 2.27 1.32 12.24
CA PHE A 51 3.53 2.04 12.31
C PHE A 51 3.58 2.99 13.50
N SER A 52 2.48 3.70 13.80
CA SER A 52 2.43 4.61 14.95
C SER A 52 2.60 3.93 16.30
N LYS A 53 2.14 2.67 16.42
CA LYS A 53 2.32 1.88 17.65
C LYS A 53 3.76 1.39 17.81
N ASN A 54 4.47 1.19 16.73
CA ASN A 54 5.73 0.47 16.73
C ASN A 54 6.97 1.33 16.52
N LEU A 55 6.83 2.51 15.91
CA LEU A 55 7.93 3.41 15.58
C LEU A 55 7.65 4.82 16.12
N ASN A 56 8.72 5.53 16.46
CA ASN A 56 8.63 6.95 16.77
C ASN A 56 8.64 7.74 15.45
N ILE A 57 7.50 8.30 15.05
CA ILE A 57 7.33 8.97 13.76
C ILE A 57 7.07 10.44 13.98
N LYS A 58 7.94 11.31 13.46
CA LYS A 58 7.78 12.76 13.56
C LYS A 58 6.67 13.26 12.64
N LYS A 59 6.64 12.78 11.40
CA LYS A 59 5.62 13.13 10.40
C LYS A 59 5.22 11.91 9.58
N MET A 60 3.92 11.62 9.51
CA MET A 60 3.35 10.61 8.62
C MET A 60 2.43 11.32 7.63
N ILE A 61 2.53 10.94 6.36
CA ILE A 61 1.64 11.41 5.29
C ILE A 61 1.03 10.18 4.66
N SER A 62 -0.28 10.06 4.80
CA SER A 62 -1.05 8.92 4.30
C SER A 62 -1.91 9.33 3.12
N PHE A 63 -1.81 8.59 2.02
CA PHE A 63 -2.54 8.80 0.78
C PHE A 63 -3.66 7.77 0.65
N GLU A 64 -4.86 8.25 0.41
CA GLU A 64 -6.03 7.42 0.15
C GLU A 64 -6.81 7.97 -1.04
N ALA A 65 -6.99 7.11 -2.06
CA ALA A 65 -7.66 7.50 -3.30
C ALA A 65 -9.18 7.59 -3.15
N SER A 66 -9.79 6.71 -2.33
CA SER A 66 -11.22 6.71 -2.07
C SER A 66 -11.61 7.92 -1.20
N PRO A 67 -12.49 8.80 -1.67
CA PRO A 67 -12.99 9.91 -0.86
C PRO A 67 -13.64 9.43 0.45
N ASP A 68 -14.47 8.39 0.38
CA ASP A 68 -15.19 7.86 1.55
C ASP A 68 -14.21 7.35 2.63
N ASN A 69 -13.17 6.60 2.23
CA ASN A 69 -12.13 6.15 3.15
C ASN A 69 -11.31 7.32 3.69
N CYS A 70 -11.01 8.32 2.85
CA CYS A 70 -10.27 9.50 3.28
C CYS A 70 -11.03 10.29 4.36
N ASP A 71 -12.33 10.49 4.20
CA ASP A 71 -13.17 11.19 5.17
C ASP A 71 -13.29 10.39 6.48
N PHE A 72 -13.39 9.07 6.38
CA PHE A 72 -13.31 8.18 7.53
C PHE A 72 -11.98 8.35 8.29
N LEU A 73 -10.84 8.34 7.57
CA LEU A 73 -9.51 8.52 8.16
C LEU A 73 -9.35 9.88 8.83
N LYS A 74 -9.78 10.96 8.19
CA LYS A 74 -9.74 12.32 8.76
C LYS A 74 -10.53 12.40 10.07
N THR A 75 -11.70 11.76 10.11
CA THR A 75 -12.52 11.69 11.31
C THR A 75 -11.86 10.87 12.41
N LYS A 76 -11.37 9.68 12.07
CA LYS A 76 -10.71 8.73 13.00
C LYS A 76 -9.47 9.35 13.65
N TYR A 77 -8.67 10.07 12.87
CA TYR A 77 -7.37 10.59 13.32
C TYR A 77 -7.33 12.10 13.53
N ARG A 78 -8.48 12.75 13.70
CA ARG A 78 -8.59 14.22 13.86
C ARG A 78 -7.67 14.84 14.91
N ASN A 79 -7.31 14.07 15.95
CA ASN A 79 -6.46 14.53 17.05
C ASN A 79 -4.97 14.15 16.87
N LYS A 80 -4.59 13.49 15.79
CA LYS A 80 -3.22 13.01 15.56
C LYS A 80 -2.40 14.06 14.83
N LYS A 81 -1.72 14.94 15.59
CA LYS A 81 -1.02 16.13 15.07
C LYS A 81 0.12 15.85 14.09
N ASN A 82 0.75 14.67 14.17
CA ASN A 82 1.86 14.28 13.31
C ASN A 82 1.44 13.49 12.05
N LEU A 83 0.13 13.42 11.77
CA LEU A 83 -0.44 12.73 10.61
C LEU A 83 -1.14 13.71 9.69
N ILE A 84 -0.80 13.62 8.40
CA ILE A 84 -1.49 14.30 7.30
C ILE A 84 -2.19 13.23 6.47
N ILE A 85 -3.47 13.43 6.17
CA ILE A 85 -4.25 12.54 5.31
C ILE A 85 -4.58 13.28 4.01
N GLU A 86 -4.09 12.74 2.90
CA GLU A 86 -4.24 13.27 1.56
C GLU A 86 -5.25 12.43 0.77
N ASN A 87 -6.34 13.06 0.33
CA ASN A 87 -7.23 12.43 -0.65
C ASN A 87 -6.63 12.60 -2.05
N LYS A 88 -5.60 11.83 -2.34
CA LYS A 88 -4.87 11.86 -3.61
C LYS A 88 -4.55 10.46 -4.08
N ALA A 89 -4.73 10.22 -5.37
CA ALA A 89 -4.23 9.04 -6.05
C ALA A 89 -2.86 9.31 -6.63
N LEU A 90 -1.90 8.43 -6.35
CA LEU A 90 -0.54 8.51 -6.88
C LEU A 90 -0.37 7.55 -8.06
N SER A 91 0.31 8.00 -9.11
CA SER A 91 0.55 7.20 -10.32
C SER A 91 1.84 7.63 -11.03
N SER A 92 2.12 7.06 -12.21
CA SER A 92 3.30 7.38 -13.03
C SER A 92 3.24 8.75 -13.72
N LYS A 93 2.06 9.34 -13.81
CA LYS A 93 1.81 10.65 -14.43
C LYS A 93 0.57 11.32 -13.85
N GLU A 94 0.48 12.63 -14.02
CA GLU A 94 -0.74 13.39 -13.75
C GLU A 94 -1.81 13.06 -14.80
N GLY A 95 -3.07 13.09 -14.39
CA GLY A 95 -4.21 12.81 -15.26
C GLY A 95 -5.40 12.28 -14.49
N GLU A 96 -6.19 11.45 -15.13
CA GLU A 96 -7.36 10.79 -14.55
C GLU A 96 -7.30 9.29 -14.81
N LEU A 97 -7.67 8.51 -13.82
CA LEU A 97 -7.75 7.06 -13.90
C LEU A 97 -9.10 6.55 -13.37
N ILE A 98 -9.54 5.42 -13.90
CA ILE A 98 -10.70 4.72 -13.38
C ILE A 98 -10.28 3.94 -12.13
N PHE A 99 -10.90 4.27 -11.02
CA PHE A 99 -10.74 3.57 -9.75
C PHE A 99 -11.90 2.59 -9.56
N ASN A 100 -11.60 1.33 -9.40
CA ASN A 100 -12.55 0.28 -9.09
C ASN A 100 -12.68 0.18 -7.57
N GLN A 101 -13.62 0.92 -7.00
CA GLN A 101 -13.88 0.87 -5.57
C GLN A 101 -14.65 -0.40 -5.22
N CYS A 102 -14.06 -1.24 -4.40
CA CYS A 102 -14.71 -2.44 -3.89
C CYS A 102 -15.65 -2.09 -2.73
N ASN A 103 -16.83 -2.72 -2.67
CA ASN A 103 -17.79 -2.49 -1.59
C ASN A 103 -17.22 -2.89 -0.20
N GLU A 104 -16.35 -3.89 -0.15
CA GLU A 104 -15.62 -4.25 1.08
C GLU A 104 -14.37 -3.39 1.32
N SER A 105 -14.09 -2.45 0.43
CA SER A 105 -13.02 -1.43 0.34
C SER A 105 -11.58 -1.93 0.29
N SER A 106 -11.23 -3.06 0.93
CA SER A 106 -9.84 -3.54 1.03
C SER A 106 -9.21 -4.01 -0.30
N SER A 107 -10.03 -4.21 -1.34
CA SER A 107 -9.57 -4.66 -2.68
C SER A 107 -9.84 -3.63 -3.76
N SER A 108 -9.97 -2.38 -3.38
CA SER A 108 -10.13 -1.28 -4.34
C SER A 108 -8.82 -1.04 -5.10
N THR A 109 -8.90 -0.83 -6.41
CA THR A 109 -7.71 -0.77 -7.27
C THR A 109 -7.91 0.11 -8.50
N PHE A 110 -6.82 0.63 -9.05
CA PHE A 110 -6.76 1.25 -10.38
C PHE A 110 -6.52 0.25 -11.50
N SER A 111 -6.21 -0.99 -11.16
CA SER A 111 -5.96 -2.05 -12.14
C SER A 111 -7.26 -2.66 -12.67
N GLU A 112 -7.20 -3.23 -13.86
CA GLU A 112 -8.32 -3.94 -14.45
C GLU A 112 -8.63 -5.22 -13.65
N ILE A 113 -9.90 -5.42 -13.35
CA ILE A 113 -10.37 -6.61 -12.62
C ILE A 113 -10.54 -7.77 -13.61
N ASN A 114 -10.00 -8.93 -13.26
CA ASN A 114 -10.24 -10.17 -13.99
C ASN A 114 -11.50 -10.85 -13.47
N GLU A 115 -12.63 -10.59 -14.10
CA GLU A 115 -13.94 -11.17 -13.71
C GLU A 115 -13.95 -12.71 -13.82
N ASN A 116 -13.06 -13.30 -14.61
CA ASN A 116 -12.91 -14.75 -14.75
C ASN A 116 -11.99 -15.37 -13.69
N SER A 117 -11.42 -14.58 -12.78
CA SER A 117 -10.52 -15.04 -11.74
C SER A 117 -11.20 -16.05 -10.80
N LYS A 118 -10.53 -17.21 -10.63
CA LYS A 118 -10.93 -18.19 -9.62
C LYS A 118 -10.74 -17.65 -8.20
N TYR A 119 -9.75 -16.78 -8.00
CA TYR A 119 -9.50 -16.16 -6.70
C TYR A 119 -10.59 -15.15 -6.36
N LEU A 120 -10.98 -14.28 -7.30
CA LEU A 120 -12.09 -13.34 -7.12
C LEU A 120 -13.38 -14.08 -6.77
N ARG A 121 -13.75 -15.12 -7.52
CA ARG A 121 -14.94 -15.93 -7.24
C ARG A 121 -14.94 -16.53 -5.84
N LYS A 122 -13.80 -17.09 -5.39
CA LYS A 122 -13.67 -17.60 -4.01
C LYS A 122 -13.83 -16.50 -2.97
N LYS A 123 -13.26 -15.30 -3.22
CA LYS A 123 -13.38 -14.14 -2.33
C LYS A 123 -14.83 -13.66 -2.23
N MET A 124 -15.54 -13.53 -3.37
CA MET A 124 -16.96 -13.16 -3.40
C MET A 124 -17.82 -14.16 -2.62
N ASN A 125 -17.63 -15.46 -2.86
CA ASN A 125 -18.37 -16.53 -2.12
C ASN A 125 -18.10 -16.46 -0.62
N PHE A 126 -16.84 -16.19 -0.21
CA PHE A 126 -16.49 -16.05 1.19
C PHE A 126 -17.18 -14.85 1.85
N LEU A 127 -17.33 -13.75 1.10
CA LEU A 127 -18.03 -12.54 1.55
C LEU A 127 -19.56 -12.64 1.44
N ASN A 128 -20.12 -13.76 0.93
CA ASN A 128 -21.53 -13.97 0.64
C ASN A 128 -22.12 -12.92 -0.33
N MET A 129 -21.36 -12.51 -1.32
CA MET A 129 -21.81 -11.59 -2.35
C MET A 129 -22.31 -12.38 -3.56
N SER A 130 -23.47 -12.03 -4.08
CA SER A 130 -24.01 -12.64 -5.29
C SER A 130 -23.39 -12.08 -6.54
N LYS A 131 -23.41 -12.81 -7.67
CA LYS A 131 -22.91 -12.34 -8.96
C LYS A 131 -23.63 -11.10 -9.50
N GLY A 132 -24.79 -10.75 -8.97
CA GLY A 132 -25.58 -9.58 -9.35
C GLY A 132 -25.25 -8.32 -8.54
N ASP A 133 -24.52 -8.45 -7.43
CA ASP A 133 -24.13 -7.29 -6.65
C ASP A 133 -22.99 -6.57 -7.37
N ASN A 134 -23.12 -5.25 -7.53
CA ASN A 134 -22.05 -4.39 -8.02
C ASN A 134 -20.88 -4.42 -7.03
N PHE A 135 -20.03 -5.47 -7.15
CA PHE A 135 -18.86 -5.65 -6.27
C PHE A 135 -17.89 -4.50 -6.36
N PHE A 136 -17.78 -3.89 -7.55
CA PHE A 136 -16.96 -2.72 -7.80
C PHE A 136 -17.81 -1.56 -8.34
N LYS A 137 -17.62 -0.37 -7.75
CA LYS A 137 -18.12 0.90 -8.28
C LYS A 137 -16.97 1.62 -8.97
N LYS A 138 -17.16 1.97 -10.24
CA LYS A 138 -16.16 2.74 -11.00
C LYS A 138 -16.30 4.21 -10.69
N GLN A 139 -15.16 4.85 -10.42
CA GLN A 139 -15.05 6.30 -10.21
C GLN A 139 -13.85 6.82 -11.00
N VAL A 140 -13.97 8.03 -11.53
CA VAL A 140 -12.83 8.72 -12.15
C VAL A 140 -12.13 9.52 -11.07
N ILE A 141 -10.83 9.24 -10.85
CA ILE A 141 -10.02 9.88 -9.82
C ILE A 141 -8.84 10.59 -10.48
N LYS A 142 -8.60 11.85 -10.07
CA LYS A 142 -7.40 12.60 -10.48
C LYS A 142 -6.15 12.01 -9.84
N THR A 143 -5.11 11.85 -10.65
CA THR A 143 -3.82 11.32 -10.21
C THR A 143 -2.75 12.40 -10.27
N THR A 144 -1.76 12.26 -9.39
CA THR A 144 -0.51 13.03 -9.43
C THR A 144 0.68 12.08 -9.28
N THR A 145 1.89 12.59 -9.47
CA THR A 145 3.10 11.80 -9.22
C THR A 145 3.63 12.05 -7.82
N LEU A 146 4.34 11.05 -7.27
CA LEU A 146 4.99 11.25 -5.98
C LEU A 146 6.10 12.31 -6.07
N ASP A 147 6.83 12.38 -7.19
CA ASP A 147 7.81 13.43 -7.42
C ASP A 147 7.21 14.84 -7.32
N LYS A 148 6.07 15.06 -7.97
CA LYS A 148 5.38 16.34 -7.91
C LYS A 148 4.91 16.67 -6.50
N TYR A 149 4.31 15.69 -5.83
CA TYR A 149 3.85 15.89 -4.45
C TYR A 149 5.00 16.27 -3.51
N LEU A 150 6.13 15.57 -3.59
CA LEU A 150 7.32 15.86 -2.78
C LEU A 150 7.89 17.25 -3.08
N TYR A 151 7.95 17.63 -4.36
CA TYR A 151 8.41 18.96 -4.78
C TYR A 151 7.49 20.07 -4.27
N ASP A 152 6.18 19.96 -4.50
CA ASP A 152 5.19 20.97 -4.12
C ASP A 152 5.11 21.18 -2.59
N ASN A 153 5.45 20.16 -1.81
CA ASN A 153 5.42 20.20 -0.34
C ASN A 153 6.82 20.38 0.30
N HIS A 154 7.86 20.66 -0.50
CA HIS A 154 9.25 20.85 -0.04
C HIS A 154 9.78 19.69 0.81
N ILE A 155 9.47 18.45 0.42
CA ILE A 155 9.92 17.23 1.09
C ILE A 155 11.13 16.69 0.35
N PHE A 156 12.31 16.80 0.94
CA PHE A 156 13.58 16.46 0.29
C PHE A 156 14.11 15.07 0.68
N ASN A 157 13.71 14.53 1.83
CA ASN A 157 14.13 13.21 2.30
C ASN A 157 12.96 12.46 2.89
N VAL A 158 12.86 11.17 2.57
CA VAL A 158 11.84 10.26 3.09
C VAL A 158 12.51 9.02 3.65
N ASP A 159 12.29 8.73 4.92
CA ASP A 159 12.92 7.59 5.56
C ASP A 159 12.26 6.27 5.16
N LEU A 160 10.93 6.27 5.03
CA LEU A 160 10.18 5.08 4.68
C LEU A 160 8.96 5.39 3.83
N ILE A 161 8.81 4.63 2.75
CA ILE A 161 7.56 4.57 1.96
C ILE A 161 6.96 3.18 2.13
N LYS A 162 5.68 3.10 2.49
CA LYS A 162 4.87 1.90 2.37
C LYS A 162 3.91 2.07 1.21
N ILE A 163 3.85 1.07 0.32
CA ILE A 163 2.95 1.05 -0.85
C ILE A 163 2.11 -0.22 -0.80
N ASP A 164 0.80 -0.04 -0.74
CA ASP A 164 -0.18 -1.12 -0.73
C ASP A 164 -1.44 -0.65 -1.45
N THR A 165 -1.46 -0.82 -2.76
CA THR A 165 -2.45 -0.22 -3.65
C THR A 165 -3.11 -1.23 -4.57
N GLU A 166 -3.07 -2.50 -4.14
CA GLU A 166 -3.78 -3.59 -4.81
C GLU A 166 -3.49 -3.63 -6.33
N GLY A 167 -2.17 -3.67 -6.67
CA GLY A 167 -1.70 -3.84 -8.04
C GLY A 167 -1.35 -2.56 -8.80
N HIS A 168 -1.22 -1.42 -8.12
CA HIS A 168 -0.78 -0.15 -8.74
C HIS A 168 0.63 0.31 -8.29
N GLU A 169 1.34 -0.53 -7.53
CA GLU A 169 2.61 -0.21 -6.88
C GLU A 169 3.68 0.23 -7.87
N PHE A 170 3.78 -0.44 -9.02
CA PHE A 170 4.80 -0.10 -10.03
C PHE A 170 4.53 1.23 -10.71
N GLU A 171 3.27 1.59 -10.93
CA GLU A 171 2.91 2.90 -11.48
C GLU A 171 3.31 4.03 -10.53
N ILE A 172 3.12 3.84 -9.22
CA ILE A 172 3.56 4.80 -8.20
C ILE A 172 5.08 4.94 -8.21
N LEU A 173 5.81 3.82 -8.25
CA LEU A 173 7.28 3.85 -8.33
C LEU A 173 7.79 4.52 -9.60
N LYS A 174 7.14 4.35 -10.74
CA LYS A 174 7.47 5.06 -11.99
C LYS A 174 7.21 6.57 -11.90
N GLY A 175 6.31 7.00 -11.03
CA GLY A 175 6.07 8.40 -10.71
C GLY A 175 7.09 9.03 -9.75
N LEU A 176 8.06 8.23 -9.31
CA LEU A 176 9.16 8.64 -8.41
C LEU A 176 10.49 8.55 -9.19
N LYS A 177 10.75 9.49 -10.09
CA LYS A 177 11.91 9.49 -10.99
C LYS A 177 13.09 10.28 -10.43
N ILE A 178 12.81 11.46 -9.90
CA ILE A 178 13.83 12.41 -9.43
C ILE A 178 14.14 12.17 -7.95
N ASN A 179 13.09 12.08 -7.15
CA ASN A 179 13.22 12.00 -5.69
C ASN A 179 13.48 10.58 -5.17
N ILE A 180 13.49 9.56 -6.02
CA ILE A 180 13.80 8.19 -5.61
C ILE A 180 15.18 8.06 -4.94
N LYS A 181 16.13 8.92 -5.31
CA LYS A 181 17.45 9.00 -4.69
C LYS A 181 17.41 9.44 -3.22
N ASN A 182 16.34 10.13 -2.82
CA ASN A 182 16.14 10.70 -1.48
C ASN A 182 15.27 9.80 -0.58
N ILE A 183 14.97 8.57 -1.03
CA ILE A 183 14.19 7.59 -0.27
C ILE A 183 15.15 6.57 0.32
N ASN A 184 15.01 6.29 1.62
CA ASN A 184 15.89 5.34 2.32
C ASN A 184 15.34 3.91 2.27
N THR A 185 14.05 3.72 2.53
CA THR A 185 13.43 2.40 2.63
C THR A 185 12.09 2.36 1.90
N ILE A 186 11.83 1.29 1.16
CA ILE A 186 10.56 1.05 0.49
C ILE A 186 10.01 -0.31 0.94
N ILE A 187 8.79 -0.30 1.44
CA ILE A 187 8.01 -1.51 1.76
C ILE A 187 6.83 -1.56 0.80
N PHE A 188 6.60 -2.69 0.16
CA PHE A 188 5.42 -2.85 -0.68
C PHE A 188 4.88 -4.27 -0.66
N GLU A 189 3.55 -4.40 -0.85
CA GLU A 189 2.90 -5.68 -1.11
C GLU A 189 2.84 -5.93 -2.62
N HIS A 190 3.10 -7.18 -3.04
CA HIS A 190 2.94 -7.61 -4.42
C HIS A 190 2.10 -8.88 -4.50
N HIS A 191 1.03 -8.81 -5.29
CA HIS A 191 0.06 -9.87 -5.49
C HIS A 191 0.47 -10.79 -6.64
N TYR A 192 0.33 -12.10 -6.44
CA TYR A 192 0.58 -13.15 -7.44
C TYR A 192 -0.69 -13.91 -7.82
N ASP A 193 -1.86 -13.46 -7.34
CA ASP A 193 -3.14 -13.99 -7.76
C ASP A 193 -3.57 -13.42 -9.12
N ASP A 194 -4.64 -13.99 -9.65
CA ASP A 194 -5.20 -13.65 -10.95
C ASP A 194 -6.39 -12.68 -10.87
N MET A 195 -6.67 -12.07 -9.71
CA MET A 195 -7.81 -11.17 -9.52
C MET A 195 -7.62 -9.86 -10.28
N ILE A 196 -6.39 -9.39 -10.33
CA ILE A 196 -6.01 -8.11 -10.92
C ILE A 196 -5.14 -8.36 -12.15
N LYS A 197 -5.49 -7.77 -13.28
CA LYS A 197 -4.66 -7.75 -14.48
C LYS A 197 -3.61 -6.65 -14.35
N LYS A 198 -2.36 -7.02 -14.24
CA LYS A 198 -1.22 -6.11 -14.14
C LYS A 198 -0.41 -6.14 -15.42
N ASN A 199 0.05 -4.97 -15.87
CA ASN A 199 0.92 -4.83 -17.05
C ASN A 199 2.41 -4.99 -16.67
N TYR A 200 2.70 -5.49 -15.46
CA TYR A 200 4.05 -5.63 -14.93
C TYR A 200 4.15 -6.87 -14.04
N THR A 201 5.37 -7.30 -13.86
CA THR A 201 5.74 -8.43 -13.00
C THR A 201 6.54 -7.94 -11.78
N PHE A 202 6.75 -8.83 -10.81
CA PHE A 202 7.68 -8.55 -9.72
C PHE A 202 9.10 -8.27 -10.24
N SER A 203 9.51 -8.92 -11.35
CA SER A 203 10.83 -8.69 -11.95
C SER A 203 11.00 -7.24 -12.39
N ASP A 204 9.95 -6.62 -12.93
CA ASP A 204 10.00 -5.22 -13.39
C ASP A 204 10.21 -4.27 -12.20
N ILE A 205 9.48 -4.46 -11.09
CA ILE A 205 9.70 -3.69 -9.86
C ILE A 205 11.12 -3.92 -9.32
N ASN A 206 11.56 -5.17 -9.24
CA ASN A 206 12.87 -5.51 -8.71
C ASN A 206 14.02 -4.90 -9.54
N ASN A 207 13.90 -4.95 -10.87
CA ASN A 207 14.89 -4.36 -11.79
C ASN A 207 14.89 -2.82 -11.68
N PHE A 208 13.71 -2.20 -11.61
CA PHE A 208 13.59 -0.77 -11.39
C PHE A 208 14.26 -0.32 -10.09
N LEU A 209 13.98 -1.00 -8.99
CA LEU A 209 14.56 -0.67 -7.68
C LEU A 209 16.07 -0.91 -7.66
N LYS A 210 16.57 -2.01 -8.23
CA LYS A 210 18.01 -2.28 -8.34
C LYS A 210 18.72 -1.19 -9.17
N LYS A 211 18.14 -0.77 -10.32
CA LYS A 211 18.70 0.31 -11.15
C LYS A 211 18.78 1.62 -10.38
N ASN A 212 17.92 1.83 -9.41
CA ASN A 212 17.92 3.01 -8.56
C ASN A 212 18.67 2.80 -7.23
N SER A 213 19.61 1.84 -7.19
CA SER A 213 20.48 1.55 -6.05
C SER A 213 19.76 1.06 -4.79
N PHE A 214 18.69 0.30 -4.95
CA PHE A 214 18.03 -0.39 -3.83
C PHE A 214 18.36 -1.88 -3.83
N THR A 215 18.57 -2.42 -2.64
CA THR A 215 18.76 -3.84 -2.40
C THR A 215 17.53 -4.42 -1.68
N LYS A 216 17.02 -5.55 -2.20
CA LYS A 216 15.99 -6.31 -1.51
C LYS A 216 16.59 -7.00 -0.28
N VAL A 217 16.12 -6.60 0.89
CA VAL A 217 16.64 -7.11 2.18
C VAL A 217 15.68 -8.05 2.88
N PHE A 218 14.37 -8.01 2.54
CA PHE A 218 13.37 -8.83 3.18
C PHE A 218 12.27 -9.26 2.21
N LYS A 219 11.72 -10.46 2.45
CA LYS A 219 10.54 -11.01 1.78
C LYS A 219 9.75 -11.84 2.77
N ALA A 220 8.46 -11.58 2.91
CA ALA A 220 7.57 -12.41 3.70
C ALA A 220 6.28 -12.70 2.95
N LYS A 221 5.85 -13.97 2.97
CA LYS A 221 4.58 -14.39 2.37
C LYS A 221 3.44 -13.99 3.29
N MET A 222 2.40 -13.38 2.74
CA MET A 222 1.16 -13.12 3.46
C MET A 222 0.42 -14.42 3.76
N PRO A 223 -0.05 -14.62 4.99
CA PRO A 223 -0.81 -15.81 5.34
C PRO A 223 -2.10 -15.92 4.51
N PHE A 224 -2.37 -17.11 3.99
CA PHE A 224 -3.57 -17.46 3.20
C PHE A 224 -3.80 -16.65 1.91
N ARG A 225 -2.88 -15.74 1.56
CA ARG A 225 -2.94 -14.92 0.35
C ARG A 225 -1.85 -15.35 -0.64
N LYS A 226 -2.07 -15.05 -1.92
CA LYS A 226 -1.03 -15.16 -2.96
C LYS A 226 -0.29 -13.84 -3.11
N SER A 227 0.12 -13.25 -1.99
CA SER A 227 0.87 -12.01 -1.97
C SER A 227 2.06 -12.09 -1.03
N PHE A 228 3.03 -11.22 -1.26
CA PHE A 228 4.25 -11.10 -0.46
C PHE A 228 4.53 -9.64 -0.16
N GLU A 229 4.98 -9.35 1.04
CA GLU A 229 5.58 -8.07 1.38
C GLU A 229 7.09 -8.12 1.20
N TYR A 230 7.63 -7.05 0.64
CA TYR A 230 9.04 -6.87 0.34
C TYR A 230 9.57 -5.61 1.01
N ILE A 231 10.82 -5.65 1.50
CA ILE A 231 11.54 -4.48 1.97
C ILE A 231 12.77 -4.30 1.10
N TYR A 232 12.93 -3.09 0.61
CA TYR A 232 14.10 -2.61 -0.12
C TYR A 232 14.73 -1.45 0.62
N VAL A 233 16.05 -1.43 0.69
CA VAL A 233 16.84 -0.39 1.35
C VAL A 233 17.80 0.22 0.34
N LYS A 234 17.94 1.54 0.38
CA LYS A 234 18.90 2.27 -0.42
C LYS A 234 20.32 1.86 -0.06
N ASN A 235 21.13 1.54 -1.05
CA ASN A 235 22.54 1.27 -0.83
C ASN A 235 23.23 2.56 -0.33
N LYS A 236 24.01 2.46 0.74
CA LYS A 236 24.86 3.55 1.18
C LYS A 236 25.90 3.79 0.08
N GLN A 237 26.00 5.01 -0.39
CA GLN A 237 27.09 5.45 -1.25
C GLN A 237 28.34 5.60 -0.44
#